data_fb317582efe30d4985d269095f483912
#
_entry.id   fb317582efe30d4985d269095f483912
#
_cell.length_a   1.000
_cell.length_b   1.000
_cell.length_c   1.000
_cell.angle_alpha   90.00
_cell.angle_beta   90.00
_cell.angle_gamma   90.00
#
_symmetry.space_group_name_H-M   'P 1'
#
loop_
_entity.id
_entity.type
_entity.pdbx_description
1 polymer ?
#
loop_
_entity_poly.entity_id
_entity_poly.type
_entity_poly.pdbx_seq_one_letter_code
_entity_poly.pdbx_strand_id
1 'polypeptide(L)'
;AASDVYKRQLLIENNNPVAGTFDAVVRDIEAPNGLKEVLVPTWSLENGQDDLIWHKAMREPDGSYRAKIKASDHKDSTGNYRADAYVIDKKGRAQYLSQKIVAVDYARPSGALSIENNNTVAGTFDAVIRNIVAPNGVKEVLVPSWSLENGQDDLIWHKACLLYTSDAAD
;
A
#
# COMPACT_ATOMS: atom_id res chain seq x y z
N ALA A 1 -24.66 5.81 24.83
CA ALA A 1 -23.54 5.75 25.76
C ALA A 1 -22.31 6.47 25.19
N ALA A 2 -21.44 6.94 26.07
CA ALA A 2 -20.23 7.64 25.67
C ALA A 2 -19.36 6.81 24.70
N SER A 3 -19.31 5.48 24.89
CA SER A 3 -18.57 4.56 24.03
C SER A 3 -19.08 4.55 22.59
N ASP A 4 -20.36 4.81 22.35
CA ASP A 4 -20.94 4.82 21.00
C ASP A 4 -20.60 6.09 20.24
N VAL A 5 -20.43 7.22 20.93
CA VAL A 5 -20.01 8.48 20.33
C VAL A 5 -18.59 8.33 19.80
N TYR A 6 -17.67 7.75 20.56
CA TYR A 6 -16.29 7.56 20.16
C TYR A 6 -16.17 6.60 18.97
N LYS A 7 -17.00 5.54 18.93
CA LYS A 7 -17.00 4.57 17.83
C LYS A 7 -17.40 5.18 16.50
N ARG A 8 -18.12 6.30 16.51
CA ARG A 8 -18.59 6.99 15.30
C ARG A 8 -17.60 8.01 14.77
N GLN A 9 -16.53 8.31 15.52
CA GLN A 9 -15.58 9.34 15.10
C GLN A 9 -14.67 8.88 13.98
N LEU A 10 -14.36 7.58 13.91
CA LEU A 10 -13.58 7.01 12.81
C LEU A 10 -14.45 6.08 11.98
N LEU A 11 -14.55 6.37 10.70
CA LEU A 11 -15.30 5.57 9.72
C LEU A 11 -14.39 5.12 8.61
N ILE A 12 -14.69 3.94 8.09
CA ILE A 12 -14.02 3.41 6.89
C ILE A 12 -14.98 3.56 5.72
N GLU A 13 -14.52 4.24 4.66
CA GLU A 13 -15.31 4.47 3.45
C GLU A 13 -14.53 4.01 2.23
N ASN A 14 -15.23 3.80 1.13
CA ASN A 14 -14.64 3.46 -0.16
C ASN A 14 -13.68 2.27 -0.06
N ASN A 15 -14.02 1.29 0.76
CA ASN A 15 -13.18 0.10 0.90
C ASN A 15 -13.26 -0.75 -0.37
N ASN A 16 -12.11 -0.87 -1.04
CA ASN A 16 -11.94 -1.76 -2.19
C ASN A 16 -10.89 -2.80 -1.81
N PRO A 17 -11.30 -3.95 -1.26
CA PRO A 17 -10.34 -4.94 -0.76
C PRO A 17 -9.39 -5.48 -1.83
N VAL A 18 -9.88 -5.67 -3.06
CA VAL A 18 -9.08 -6.23 -4.16
C VAL A 18 -8.01 -5.23 -4.62
N ALA A 19 -8.37 -3.96 -4.76
CA ALA A 19 -7.41 -2.91 -5.09
C ALA A 19 -6.49 -2.56 -3.90
N GLY A 20 -6.87 -2.95 -2.70
CA GLY A 20 -6.12 -2.65 -1.50
C GLY A 20 -6.17 -1.19 -1.11
N THR A 21 -7.34 -0.56 -1.26
CA THR A 21 -7.51 0.86 -0.94
C THR A 21 -8.73 1.05 -0.04
N PHE A 22 -8.63 2.01 0.86
CA PHE A 22 -9.77 2.47 1.66
C PHE A 22 -9.50 3.88 2.18
N ASP A 23 -10.56 4.54 2.62
CA ASP A 23 -10.46 5.86 3.23
C ASP A 23 -10.82 5.75 4.70
N ALA A 24 -10.00 6.39 5.54
CA ALA A 24 -10.29 6.57 6.96
C ALA A 24 -10.77 8.00 7.15
N VAL A 25 -11.99 8.16 7.66
CA VAL A 25 -12.63 9.47 7.84
C VAL A 25 -12.84 9.73 9.32
N VAL A 26 -12.29 10.83 9.81
CA VAL A 26 -12.42 11.24 11.21
C VAL A 26 -13.35 12.46 11.26
N ARG A 27 -14.38 12.40 12.09
CA ARG A 27 -15.37 13.46 12.22
C ARG A 27 -15.76 13.67 13.68
N ASP A 28 -16.59 14.68 13.91
CA ASP A 28 -17.08 15.05 15.25
C ASP A 28 -15.91 15.32 16.20
N ILE A 29 -14.92 16.04 15.68
CA ILE A 29 -13.70 16.35 16.43
C ILE A 29 -13.94 17.52 17.36
N GLU A 30 -13.60 17.33 18.63
CA GLU A 30 -13.59 18.39 19.63
C GLU A 30 -12.14 18.68 20.00
N ALA A 31 -11.71 19.93 19.79
CA ALA A 31 -10.36 20.35 20.12
C ALA A 31 -10.44 21.73 20.81
N PRO A 32 -10.68 21.75 22.14
CA PRO A 32 -10.85 23.02 22.88
C PRO A 32 -9.68 23.96 22.77
N ASN A 33 -8.46 23.44 22.57
CA ASN A 33 -7.27 24.26 22.38
C ASN A 33 -6.97 24.55 20.91
N GLY A 34 -7.92 24.27 20.01
CA GLY A 34 -7.74 24.37 18.59
C GLY A 34 -7.10 23.12 18.00
N LEU A 35 -7.31 22.90 16.71
CA LEU A 35 -6.85 21.72 15.99
C LEU A 35 -5.63 22.07 15.16
N LYS A 36 -4.53 21.32 15.36
CA LYS A 36 -3.33 21.46 14.54
C LYS A 36 -3.38 20.48 13.36
N GLU A 37 -3.61 19.20 13.63
CA GLU A 37 -3.68 18.16 12.60
C GLU A 37 -4.41 16.94 13.08
N VAL A 38 -4.86 16.12 12.12
CA VAL A 38 -5.48 14.83 12.37
C VAL A 38 -4.60 13.77 11.73
N LEU A 39 -4.22 12.76 12.50
CA LEU A 39 -3.33 11.69 12.04
C LEU A 39 -4.04 10.35 12.15
N VAL A 40 -3.81 9.51 11.16
CA VAL A 40 -4.37 8.17 11.12
C VAL A 40 -3.23 7.17 10.96
N PRO A 41 -2.58 6.78 12.07
CA PRO A 41 -1.58 5.71 12.00
C PRO A 41 -2.27 4.42 11.60
N THR A 42 -1.73 3.76 10.59
CA THR A 42 -2.32 2.57 9.99
C THR A 42 -1.23 1.54 9.74
N TRP A 43 -1.55 0.29 9.96
CA TRP A 43 -0.64 -0.83 9.70
C TRP A 43 -1.44 -2.09 9.42
N SER A 44 -0.83 -3.03 8.68
CA SER A 44 -1.41 -4.36 8.54
C SER A 44 -1.11 -5.18 9.78
N LEU A 45 -1.95 -6.16 10.07
CA LEU A 45 -1.73 -7.05 11.21
C LEU A 45 -0.87 -8.27 10.83
N GLU A 46 -0.34 -8.29 9.60
CA GLU A 46 0.41 -9.43 9.05
C GLU A 46 1.71 -9.66 9.83
N ASN A 47 2.48 -8.62 10.10
CA ASN A 47 3.79 -8.72 10.75
C ASN A 47 3.97 -7.67 11.85
N GLY A 48 2.98 -7.50 12.69
CA GLY A 48 3.02 -6.47 13.73
C GLY A 48 2.91 -5.07 13.11
N GLN A 49 3.73 -4.14 13.56
CA GLN A 49 3.69 -2.76 13.08
C GLN A 49 4.86 -2.44 12.15
N ASP A 50 5.38 -3.44 11.43
CA ASP A 50 6.53 -3.24 10.55
C ASP A 50 6.25 -2.29 9.37
N ASP A 51 4.98 -2.13 9.02
CA ASP A 51 4.52 -1.25 7.94
C ASP A 51 3.72 -0.04 8.43
N LEU A 52 3.89 0.33 9.70
CA LEU A 52 3.17 1.46 10.30
C LEU A 52 3.49 2.77 9.59
N ILE A 53 2.44 3.48 9.16
CA ILE A 53 2.55 4.81 8.60
C ILE A 53 1.56 5.73 9.32
N TRP A 54 2.04 6.90 9.74
CA TRP A 54 1.20 7.95 10.30
C TRP A 54 0.67 8.82 9.17
N HIS A 55 -0.51 8.46 8.64
CA HIS A 55 -1.13 9.22 7.55
C HIS A 55 -1.71 10.51 8.07
N LYS A 56 -1.44 11.61 7.36
CA LYS A 56 -2.07 12.88 7.65
C LYS A 56 -3.40 12.96 6.93
N ALA A 57 -4.47 13.17 7.70
CA ALA A 57 -5.80 13.33 7.14
C ALA A 57 -6.01 14.78 6.68
N MET A 58 -6.69 14.93 5.54
CA MET A 58 -6.96 16.24 4.94
C MET A 58 -8.41 16.64 5.23
N ARG A 59 -8.60 17.95 5.48
CA ARG A 59 -9.92 18.49 5.78
C ARG A 59 -10.82 18.45 4.55
N GLU A 60 -12.03 17.95 4.75
CA GLU A 60 -13.08 17.93 3.74
C GLU A 60 -14.00 19.15 3.88
N PRO A 61 -14.79 19.49 2.84
CA PRO A 61 -15.73 20.62 2.92
C PRO A 61 -16.75 20.52 4.05
N ASP A 62 -17.12 19.31 4.46
CA ASP A 62 -18.09 19.08 5.55
C ASP A 62 -17.45 19.18 6.95
N GLY A 63 -16.14 19.45 7.03
CA GLY A 63 -15.44 19.57 8.29
C GLY A 63 -14.82 18.28 8.80
N SER A 64 -15.08 17.14 8.15
CA SER A 64 -14.39 15.89 8.47
C SER A 64 -12.97 15.89 7.91
N TYR A 65 -12.17 14.90 8.31
CA TYR A 65 -10.80 14.72 7.84
C TYR A 65 -10.63 13.33 7.26
N ARG A 66 -10.07 13.24 6.05
CA ARG A 66 -9.96 12.01 5.29
C ARG A 66 -8.50 11.66 5.02
N ALA A 67 -8.13 10.42 5.30
CA ALA A 67 -6.84 9.84 4.91
C ALA A 67 -7.12 8.73 3.89
N LYS A 68 -6.46 8.80 2.73
CA LYS A 68 -6.56 7.75 1.69
C LYS A 68 -5.42 6.78 1.90
N ILE A 69 -5.76 5.51 2.07
CA ILE A 69 -4.81 4.47 2.44
C ILE A 69 -4.73 3.43 1.32
N LYS A 70 -3.49 3.03 1.00
CA LYS A 70 -3.20 2.04 -0.04
C LYS A 70 -2.32 0.95 0.51
N ALA A 71 -2.66 -0.30 0.25
CA ALA A 71 -1.83 -1.43 0.64
C ALA A 71 -0.43 -1.36 0.03
N SER A 72 -0.29 -0.75 -1.16
CA SER A 72 1.01 -0.59 -1.81
C SER A 72 2.00 0.26 -1.00
N ASP A 73 1.49 1.15 -0.14
CA ASP A 73 2.34 1.92 0.77
C ASP A 73 2.69 1.13 2.04
N HIS A 74 2.00 0.01 2.28
CA HIS A 74 2.14 -0.83 3.46
C HIS A 74 2.74 -2.19 3.08
N LYS A 75 3.83 -2.20 2.30
CA LYS A 75 4.56 -3.40 1.86
C LYS A 75 3.67 -4.41 1.12
N ASP A 76 2.63 -3.93 0.44
CA ASP A 76 1.66 -4.78 -0.25
C ASP A 76 1.06 -5.86 0.66
N SER A 77 0.91 -5.57 1.93
CA SER A 77 0.37 -6.53 2.90
C SER A 77 -1.11 -6.77 2.66
N THR A 78 -1.55 -7.99 2.91
CA THR A 78 -2.94 -8.39 2.81
C THR A 78 -3.46 -8.84 4.18
N GLY A 79 -4.77 -8.96 4.31
CA GLY A 79 -5.41 -9.34 5.56
C GLY A 79 -6.01 -8.15 6.27
N ASN A 80 -6.07 -8.20 7.58
CA ASN A 80 -6.67 -7.14 8.35
C ASN A 80 -5.68 -5.99 8.59
N TYR A 81 -6.18 -4.77 8.43
CA TYR A 81 -5.46 -3.55 8.77
C TYR A 81 -6.10 -2.92 9.99
N ARG A 82 -5.29 -2.31 10.82
CA ARG A 82 -5.78 -1.46 11.91
C ARG A 82 -5.48 -0.01 11.58
N ALA A 83 -6.49 0.85 11.73
CA ALA A 83 -6.36 2.29 11.62
C ALA A 83 -6.79 2.92 12.94
N ASP A 84 -5.94 3.75 13.50
CA ASP A 84 -6.25 4.54 14.69
C ASP A 84 -6.47 6.00 14.27
N ALA A 85 -7.27 6.73 15.02
CA ALA A 85 -7.47 8.16 14.82
C ALA A 85 -6.87 8.94 16.00
N TYR A 86 -6.03 9.92 15.67
CA TYR A 86 -5.41 10.84 16.63
C TYR A 86 -5.66 12.27 16.21
N VAL A 87 -5.90 13.12 17.19
CA VAL A 87 -6.00 14.58 17.01
C VAL A 87 -4.83 15.22 17.73
N ILE A 88 -4.15 16.13 17.05
CA ILE A 88 -3.07 16.94 17.65
C ILE A 88 -3.61 18.37 17.79
N ASP A 89 -3.65 18.89 19.00
CA ASP A 89 -4.12 20.25 19.24
C ASP A 89 -2.99 21.29 19.01
N LYS A 90 -3.34 22.57 19.05
CA LYS A 90 -2.37 23.64 18.83
C LYS A 90 -1.30 23.74 19.91
N LYS A 91 -1.52 23.10 21.05
CA LYS A 91 -0.51 22.99 22.11
C LYS A 91 0.39 21.77 21.94
N GLY A 92 0.21 20.98 20.86
CA GLY A 92 1.01 19.82 20.56
C GLY A 92 0.59 18.56 21.31
N ARG A 93 -0.57 18.56 21.93
CA ARG A 93 -1.07 17.38 22.64
C ARG A 93 -1.72 16.42 21.68
N ALA A 94 -1.38 15.14 21.80
CA ALA A 94 -1.97 14.06 21.02
C ALA A 94 -3.09 13.40 21.81
N GLN A 95 -4.25 13.27 21.19
CA GLN A 95 -5.41 12.59 21.78
C GLN A 95 -5.87 11.46 20.87
N TYR A 96 -5.82 10.24 21.39
CA TYR A 96 -6.40 9.08 20.74
C TYR A 96 -7.93 9.18 20.77
N LEU A 97 -8.58 8.91 19.64
CA LEU A 97 -10.04 8.97 19.55
C LEU A 97 -10.66 7.59 19.39
N SER A 98 -10.24 6.82 18.40
CA SER A 98 -10.91 5.58 18.03
C SER A 98 -10.02 4.71 17.17
N GLN A 99 -10.44 3.47 16.94
CA GLN A 99 -9.79 2.53 16.01
C GLN A 99 -10.81 1.79 15.17
N LYS A 100 -10.37 1.32 14.01
CA LYS A 100 -11.14 0.41 13.17
C LYS A 100 -10.22 -0.67 12.60
N ILE A 101 -10.80 -1.86 12.42
CA ILE A 101 -10.15 -2.94 11.68
C ILE A 101 -10.80 -3.01 10.31
N VAL A 102 -9.97 -3.09 9.28
CA VAL A 102 -10.41 -3.12 7.87
C VAL A 102 -9.85 -4.37 7.22
N ALA A 103 -10.72 -5.17 6.61
CA ALA A 103 -10.28 -6.32 5.84
C ALA A 103 -9.82 -5.86 4.46
N VAL A 104 -8.58 -6.21 4.10
CA VAL A 104 -7.98 -5.92 2.80
C VAL A 104 -7.54 -7.24 2.19
N ASP A 105 -8.19 -7.62 1.10
CA ASP A 105 -7.85 -8.84 0.35
C ASP A 105 -7.09 -8.43 -0.92
N TYR A 106 -5.95 -7.79 -0.72
CA TYR A 106 -5.15 -7.24 -1.80
C TYR A 106 -4.51 -8.36 -2.59
N ALA A 107 -4.84 -8.41 -3.88
CA ALA A 107 -4.33 -9.44 -4.79
C ALA A 107 -2.98 -9.00 -5.34
N ARG A 108 -1.90 -9.58 -4.79
CA ARG A 108 -0.54 -9.32 -5.26
C ARG A 108 -0.34 -9.88 -6.66
N PRO A 109 0.37 -9.16 -7.53
CA PRO A 109 0.73 -9.73 -8.83
C PRO A 109 1.62 -10.96 -8.67
N SER A 110 1.50 -11.88 -9.61
CA SER A 110 2.34 -13.09 -9.67
C SER A 110 2.77 -13.35 -11.10
N GLY A 111 3.78 -14.19 -11.25
CA GLY A 111 4.29 -14.59 -12.56
C GLY A 111 5.41 -15.61 -12.39
N ALA A 112 5.94 -16.09 -13.50
CA ALA A 112 7.00 -17.08 -13.52
C ALA A 112 8.20 -16.57 -14.33
N LEU A 113 9.38 -16.59 -13.73
CA LEU A 113 10.63 -16.19 -14.35
C LEU A 113 11.37 -17.39 -14.91
N SER A 114 11.82 -17.28 -16.17
CA SER A 114 12.70 -18.27 -16.77
C SER A 114 13.87 -17.57 -17.44
N ILE A 115 15.00 -18.27 -17.51
CA ILE A 115 16.18 -17.82 -18.24
C ILE A 115 16.25 -18.60 -19.52
N GLU A 116 16.34 -17.88 -20.63
CA GLU A 116 16.37 -18.46 -21.98
C GLU A 116 17.56 -17.91 -22.76
N ASN A 117 17.93 -18.62 -23.82
CA ASN A 117 19.00 -18.20 -24.72
C ASN A 117 20.31 -17.85 -24.00
N ASN A 118 20.62 -18.64 -22.97
CA ASN A 118 21.82 -18.39 -22.19
C ASN A 118 23.07 -18.77 -23.00
N ASN A 119 23.88 -17.77 -23.32
CA ASN A 119 25.15 -17.95 -24.00
C ASN A 119 26.26 -17.49 -23.04
N THR A 120 26.85 -18.46 -22.35
CA THR A 120 27.88 -18.17 -21.34
C THR A 120 29.17 -17.61 -21.93
N VAL A 121 29.48 -17.92 -23.17
CA VAL A 121 30.68 -17.41 -23.85
C VAL A 121 30.50 -15.96 -24.25
N ALA A 122 29.35 -15.64 -24.87
CA ALA A 122 29.03 -14.25 -25.24
C ALA A 122 28.65 -13.40 -24.01
N GLY A 123 28.30 -14.04 -22.90
CA GLY A 123 27.87 -13.34 -21.69
C GLY A 123 26.48 -12.73 -21.82
N THR A 124 25.58 -13.41 -22.53
CA THR A 124 24.21 -12.93 -22.76
C THR A 124 23.18 -13.96 -22.33
N PHE A 125 22.05 -13.48 -21.84
CA PHE A 125 20.88 -14.31 -21.58
C PHE A 125 19.62 -13.47 -21.62
N ASP A 126 18.48 -14.14 -21.76
CA ASP A 126 17.18 -13.49 -21.71
C ASP A 126 16.47 -13.90 -20.42
N ALA A 127 15.94 -12.94 -19.71
CA ALA A 127 15.03 -13.18 -18.59
C ALA A 127 13.61 -12.99 -19.11
N VAL A 128 12.78 -14.04 -19.03
CA VAL A 128 11.43 -14.04 -19.58
C VAL A 128 10.45 -14.29 -18.45
N ILE A 129 9.45 -13.41 -18.32
CA ILE A 129 8.40 -13.54 -17.33
C ILE A 129 7.10 -13.89 -18.02
N ARG A 130 6.50 -15.03 -17.60
CA ARG A 130 5.26 -15.55 -18.18
C ARG A 130 4.21 -15.73 -17.12
N ASN A 131 2.98 -15.97 -17.58
CA ASN A 131 1.84 -16.27 -16.70
C ASN A 131 1.61 -15.18 -15.65
N ILE A 132 1.74 -13.94 -16.09
CA ILE A 132 1.54 -12.80 -15.19
C ILE A 132 0.06 -12.68 -14.86
N VAL A 133 -0.24 -12.70 -13.56
CA VAL A 133 -1.58 -12.42 -13.03
C VAL A 133 -1.47 -11.16 -12.20
N ALA A 134 -2.13 -10.11 -12.66
CA ALA A 134 -2.14 -8.82 -11.96
C ALA A 134 -3.56 -8.29 -11.98
N PRO A 135 -4.38 -8.65 -10.96
CA PRO A 135 -5.81 -8.27 -10.94
C PRO A 135 -6.07 -6.77 -11.05
N ASN A 136 -5.12 -5.95 -10.62
CA ASN A 136 -5.21 -4.49 -10.70
C ASN A 136 -4.53 -3.92 -11.94
N GLY A 137 -4.15 -4.77 -12.89
CA GLY A 137 -3.48 -4.37 -14.12
C GLY A 137 -1.96 -4.34 -14.00
N VAL A 138 -1.28 -4.32 -15.14
CA VAL A 138 0.19 -4.26 -15.21
C VAL A 138 0.60 -2.89 -15.76
N LYS A 139 1.39 -2.16 -14.98
CA LYS A 139 2.00 -0.91 -15.45
C LYS A 139 3.31 -1.22 -16.17
N GLU A 140 4.16 -2.01 -15.54
CA GLU A 140 5.47 -2.37 -16.10
C GLU A 140 5.97 -3.66 -15.45
N VAL A 141 6.90 -4.30 -16.12
CA VAL A 141 7.59 -5.48 -15.60
C VAL A 141 9.07 -5.16 -15.53
N LEU A 142 9.67 -5.34 -14.37
CA LEU A 142 11.07 -5.00 -14.14
C LEU A 142 11.85 -6.25 -13.75
N VAL A 143 13.08 -6.32 -14.25
CA VAL A 143 14.00 -7.42 -13.97
C VAL A 143 15.31 -6.82 -13.45
N PRO A 144 15.42 -6.58 -12.14
CA PRO A 144 16.71 -6.18 -11.58
C PRO A 144 17.68 -7.34 -11.67
N SER A 145 18.87 -7.08 -12.19
CA SER A 145 19.90 -8.11 -12.37
C SER A 145 21.25 -7.57 -11.91
N TRP A 146 22.03 -8.45 -11.31
CA TRP A 146 23.37 -8.12 -10.82
C TRP A 146 24.21 -9.38 -10.81
N SER A 147 25.55 -9.23 -10.87
CA SER A 147 26.46 -10.34 -10.63
C SER A 147 26.60 -10.57 -9.12
N LEU A 148 26.87 -11.82 -8.74
CA LEU A 148 27.08 -12.14 -7.33
C LEU A 148 28.51 -11.92 -6.86
N GLU A 149 29.38 -11.40 -7.73
CA GLU A 149 30.81 -11.28 -7.48
C GLU A 149 31.12 -10.26 -6.38
N ASN A 150 30.50 -9.08 -6.43
CA ASN A 150 30.76 -7.99 -5.50
C ASN A 150 29.47 -7.43 -4.91
N GLY A 151 28.55 -8.30 -4.51
CA GLY A 151 27.24 -7.89 -4.04
C GLY A 151 26.42 -7.29 -5.17
N GLN A 152 25.72 -6.19 -4.92
CA GLN A 152 24.86 -5.55 -5.90
C GLN A 152 25.48 -4.28 -6.51
N ASP A 153 26.80 -4.23 -6.60
CA ASP A 153 27.48 -3.03 -7.10
C ASP A 153 27.20 -2.73 -8.57
N ASP A 154 26.81 -3.75 -9.35
CA ASP A 154 26.46 -3.63 -10.77
C ASP A 154 24.94 -3.79 -11.04
N LEU A 155 24.11 -3.59 -10.02
CA LEU A 155 22.67 -3.74 -10.15
C LEU A 155 22.09 -2.80 -11.20
N ILE A 156 21.33 -3.38 -12.16
CA ILE A 156 20.58 -2.62 -13.15
C ILE A 156 19.12 -3.11 -13.13
N TRP A 157 18.19 -2.18 -13.10
CA TRP A 157 16.77 -2.45 -13.21
C TRP A 157 16.37 -2.45 -14.68
N HIS A 158 16.34 -3.62 -15.30
CA HIS A 158 15.94 -3.75 -16.69
C HIS A 158 14.42 -3.69 -16.83
N LYS A 159 13.95 -2.92 -17.80
CA LYS A 159 12.52 -2.92 -18.13
C LYS A 159 12.28 -3.99 -19.19
N ALA A 160 11.37 -4.93 -18.87
CA ALA A 160 10.99 -5.96 -19.82
C ALA A 160 10.01 -5.41 -20.84
N CYS A 161 10.18 -5.84 -22.10
CA CYS A 161 9.31 -5.46 -23.21
C CYS A 161 8.33 -6.58 -23.48
N LEU A 162 7.11 -6.21 -23.90
CA LEU A 162 6.11 -7.19 -24.29
C LEU A 162 6.58 -7.94 -25.54
N LEU A 163 6.54 -9.26 -25.47
CA LEU A 163 6.83 -10.11 -26.62
C LEU A 163 5.52 -10.43 -27.33
N TYR A 164 5.44 -10.06 -28.61
CA TYR A 164 4.35 -10.48 -29.47
C TYR A 164 4.67 -11.83 -30.08
N THR A 165 3.79 -12.78 -29.85
CA THR A 165 3.82 -14.04 -30.57
C THR A 165 2.62 -14.07 -31.51
N SER A 166 2.76 -14.72 -32.67
CA SER A 166 1.65 -14.89 -33.61
C SER A 166 0.48 -15.62 -32.98
N ASP A 167 0.73 -16.41 -31.95
CA ASP A 167 -0.29 -17.18 -31.23
C ASP A 167 -1.18 -16.30 -30.36
N ALA A 168 -0.69 -15.13 -29.95
CA ALA A 168 -1.45 -14.20 -29.14
C ALA A 168 -2.62 -13.55 -29.91
N ALA A 169 -2.57 -13.60 -31.24
CA ALA A 169 -3.62 -13.05 -32.12
C ALA A 169 -4.76 -14.05 -32.36
N ASP A 170 -4.59 -15.29 -32.00
CA ASP A 170 -5.58 -16.33 -32.16
C ASP A 170 -6.48 -16.44 -30.95
#